data_dda9e85f9287d1c8d97e7e27d0c96e9e
#
_entry.id   dda9e85f9287d1c8d97e7e27d0c96e9e
#
_cell.length_a   1.000
_cell.length_b   1.000
_cell.length_c   1.000
_cell.angle_alpha   90.00
_cell.angle_beta   90.00
_cell.angle_gamma   90.00
#
_symmetry.space_group_name_H-M   'P 1'
#
loop_
_entity.id
_entity.type
_entity.pdbx_description
1 polymer ?
#
loop_
_entity_poly.entity_id
_entity_poly.type
_entity_poly.pdbx_seq_one_letter_code
_entity_poly.pdbx_strand_id
1 'polypeptide(L)'
;MGSSAMSLGQYNEARNEERQWAYVKEYLNGLGDGMSVSSAALIQQNRVPLYCLPKEKVLNHDDYINLLDTFIAENPFLPELPIESILLKSLITAFPCPKTQ
;
A
#
# COMPACT_ATOMS: atom_id res chain seq x y z
N MET A 1 14.50 -16.08 8.54
CA MET A 1 14.18 -15.63 8.01
C MET A 1 13.82 -14.47 8.13
N GLY A 2 14.27 -13.90 8.14
CA GLY A 2 14.01 -12.65 8.31
C GLY A 2 13.12 -12.11 7.36
N SER A 3 12.35 -11.26 7.76
CA SER A 3 11.43 -10.66 6.92
C SER A 3 12.12 -9.78 5.94
N SER A 4 11.65 -9.77 4.75
CA SER A 4 12.15 -8.85 3.80
C SER A 4 11.26 -7.65 3.66
N ALA A 5 10.37 -7.40 4.57
CA ALA A 5 9.48 -6.26 4.48
C ALA A 5 10.29 -4.97 4.51
N MET A 6 9.91 -4.04 3.65
CA MET A 6 10.56 -2.74 3.60
C MET A 6 10.01 -1.87 4.73
N SER A 7 10.90 -1.26 5.51
CA SER A 7 10.47 -0.34 6.57
C SER A 7 10.27 1.06 6.01
N LEU A 8 9.55 1.88 6.77
CA LEU A 8 9.38 3.28 6.40
C LEU A 8 10.74 3.97 6.26
N GLY A 9 11.67 3.65 7.16
CA GLY A 9 13.01 4.24 7.07
C GLY A 9 13.70 3.89 5.77
N GLN A 10 13.61 2.63 5.35
CA GLN A 10 14.18 2.20 4.08
C GLN A 10 13.51 2.89 2.90
N TYR A 11 12.21 3.03 2.96
CA TYR A 11 11.46 3.74 1.93
C TYR A 11 11.95 5.19 1.79
N ASN A 12 12.12 5.86 2.93
CA ASN A 12 12.58 7.26 2.92
C ASN A 12 14.00 7.38 2.39
N GLU A 13 14.87 6.47 2.80
CA GLU A 13 16.27 6.51 2.36
C GLU A 13 16.39 6.21 0.86
N ALA A 14 15.57 5.31 0.36
CA ALA A 14 15.61 4.92 -1.04
C ALA A 14 15.28 6.09 -1.96
N ARG A 15 14.57 7.08 -1.45
CA ARG A 15 14.16 8.23 -2.24
C ARG A 15 15.34 8.96 -2.86
N ASN A 16 16.49 8.88 -2.20
CA ASN A 16 17.66 9.66 -2.60
C ASN A 16 18.62 8.91 -3.52
N GLU A 17 18.28 7.67 -3.88
CA GLU A 17 19.17 6.87 -4.70
C GLU A 17 18.36 6.22 -5.83
N GLU A 18 18.73 6.53 -7.06
CA GLU A 18 17.91 6.20 -8.22
C GLU A 18 17.61 4.72 -8.35
N ARG A 19 18.62 3.87 -8.15
CA ARG A 19 18.41 2.43 -8.25
C ARG A 19 17.51 1.90 -7.18
N GLN A 20 17.71 2.38 -5.96
CA GLN A 20 16.88 1.94 -4.85
C GLN A 20 15.45 2.40 -5.03
N TRP A 21 15.28 3.61 -5.57
CA TRP A 21 13.93 4.12 -5.80
C TRP A 21 13.21 3.33 -6.89
N ALA A 22 13.96 2.89 -7.92
CA ALA A 22 13.37 2.02 -8.94
C ALA A 22 12.90 0.70 -8.34
N TYR A 23 13.67 0.15 -7.39
CA TYR A 23 13.28 -1.06 -6.70
C TYR A 23 12.01 -0.83 -5.88
N VAL A 24 11.90 0.33 -5.23
CA VAL A 24 10.70 0.66 -4.45
C VAL A 24 9.46 0.65 -5.35
N LYS A 25 9.57 1.20 -6.55
CA LYS A 25 8.44 1.22 -7.46
C LYS A 25 7.96 -0.18 -7.81
N GLU A 26 8.91 -1.08 -8.09
CA GLU A 26 8.55 -2.47 -8.38
C GLU A 26 7.98 -3.17 -7.17
N TYR A 27 8.55 -2.91 -6.01
CA TYR A 27 8.08 -3.47 -4.76
C TYR A 27 6.62 -3.08 -4.52
N LEU A 28 6.31 -1.81 -4.73
CA LEU A 28 4.94 -1.32 -4.50
C LEU A 28 3.95 -1.88 -5.50
N ASN A 29 4.37 -2.06 -6.76
CA ASN A 29 3.49 -2.69 -7.74
C ASN A 29 3.14 -4.12 -7.31
N GLY A 30 4.14 -4.89 -6.89
CA GLY A 30 3.89 -6.25 -6.45
C GLY A 30 3.05 -6.30 -5.19
N LEU A 31 3.33 -5.40 -4.25
CA LEU A 31 2.57 -5.33 -3.00
C LEU A 31 1.11 -4.99 -3.29
N GLY A 32 0.89 -3.99 -4.15
CA GLY A 32 -0.46 -3.59 -4.51
C GLY A 32 -1.21 -4.70 -5.22
N ASP A 33 -0.53 -5.42 -6.12
CA ASP A 33 -1.15 -6.55 -6.80
C ASP A 33 -1.56 -7.62 -5.79
N GLY A 34 -0.71 -7.90 -4.81
CA GLY A 34 -1.04 -8.87 -3.78
C GLY A 34 -2.24 -8.46 -2.96
N MET A 35 -2.34 -7.18 -2.64
CA MET A 35 -3.49 -6.69 -1.90
C MET A 35 -4.77 -6.78 -2.73
N SER A 36 -4.67 -6.51 -4.03
CA SER A 36 -5.82 -6.64 -4.92
C SER A 36 -6.32 -8.07 -5.01
N VAL A 37 -5.39 -9.01 -5.12
CA VAL A 37 -5.74 -10.43 -5.18
C VAL A 37 -6.39 -10.86 -3.87
N SER A 38 -5.85 -10.39 -2.74
CA SER A 38 -6.41 -10.71 -1.45
C SER A 38 -7.84 -10.17 -1.30
N SER A 39 -8.07 -8.96 -1.77
CA SER A 39 -9.40 -8.39 -1.74
C SER A 39 -10.37 -9.17 -2.62
N ALA A 40 -9.92 -9.60 -3.79
CA ALA A 40 -10.75 -10.40 -4.69
C ALA A 40 -11.12 -11.74 -4.03
N ALA A 41 -10.16 -12.34 -3.33
CA ALA A 41 -10.42 -13.60 -2.64
C ALA A 41 -11.47 -13.44 -1.56
N LEU A 42 -11.42 -12.32 -0.82
CA LEU A 42 -12.42 -12.06 0.20
C LEU A 42 -13.81 -11.90 -0.41
N ILE A 43 -13.91 -11.20 -1.54
CA ILE A 43 -15.18 -11.04 -2.22
C ILE A 43 -15.74 -12.38 -2.64
N GLN A 44 -14.89 -13.27 -3.16
CA GLN A 44 -15.34 -14.60 -3.54
C GLN A 44 -15.87 -15.42 -2.38
N GLN A 45 -15.45 -15.08 -1.17
CA GLN A 45 -15.91 -15.75 0.03
C GLN A 45 -17.07 -15.00 0.68
N ASN A 46 -17.68 -14.08 -0.04
CA ASN A 46 -18.79 -13.26 0.47
C ASN A 46 -18.37 -12.43 1.67
N ARG A 47 -17.12 -11.97 1.67
CA ARG A 47 -16.59 -11.14 2.74
C ARG A 47 -16.24 -9.77 2.17
N VAL A 48 -16.10 -8.80 3.08
CA VAL A 48 -15.74 -7.45 2.69
C VAL A 48 -14.28 -7.41 2.27
N PRO A 49 -13.95 -6.80 1.14
CA PRO A 49 -12.54 -6.69 0.75
C PRO A 49 -11.79 -5.74 1.66
N LEU A 50 -10.47 -5.71 1.51
CA LEU A 50 -9.63 -4.88 2.36
C LEU A 50 -9.93 -3.39 2.17
N TYR A 51 -10.16 -2.98 0.94
CA TYR A 51 -10.55 -1.62 0.60
C TYR A 51 -11.38 -1.71 -0.69
N CYS A 52 -12.04 -0.62 -1.04
CA CYS A 52 -12.98 -0.65 -2.15
C CYS A 52 -12.65 0.43 -3.16
N LEU A 53 -11.99 0.03 -4.26
CA LEU A 53 -11.69 0.95 -5.34
C LEU A 53 -12.94 1.25 -6.14
N PRO A 54 -13.04 2.47 -6.70
CA PRO A 54 -14.09 2.75 -7.66
C PRO A 54 -13.98 1.80 -8.85
N LYS A 55 -15.12 1.54 -9.47
CA LYS A 55 -15.17 0.63 -10.59
C LYS A 55 -14.18 1.06 -11.66
N GLU A 56 -13.44 0.10 -12.16
CA GLU A 56 -12.47 0.30 -13.26
C GLU A 56 -11.25 1.13 -12.88
N LYS A 57 -11.08 1.45 -11.60
CA LYS A 57 -9.89 2.16 -11.21
C LYS A 57 -8.76 1.17 -10.98
N VAL A 58 -7.61 1.45 -11.61
CA VAL A 58 -6.41 0.64 -11.45
C VAL A 58 -5.31 1.53 -10.91
N LEU A 59 -4.63 1.07 -9.87
CA LEU A 59 -3.56 1.82 -9.25
C LEU A 59 -2.21 1.29 -9.68
N ASN A 60 -1.26 2.19 -9.89
CA ASN A 60 0.12 1.81 -10.18
C ASN A 60 1.03 2.34 -9.09
N HIS A 61 2.36 2.14 -9.25
CA HIS A 61 3.29 2.53 -8.21
C HIS A 61 3.27 4.04 -7.92
N ASP A 62 3.01 4.86 -8.92
CA ASP A 62 2.93 6.31 -8.68
C ASP A 62 1.75 6.63 -7.79
N ASP A 63 0.63 5.96 -7.99
CA ASP A 63 -0.54 6.15 -7.14
C ASP A 63 -0.24 5.72 -5.71
N TYR A 64 0.45 4.60 -5.54
CA TYR A 64 0.79 4.13 -4.21
C TYR A 64 1.75 5.08 -3.51
N ILE A 65 2.72 5.63 -4.25
CA ILE A 65 3.65 6.59 -3.68
C ILE A 65 2.91 7.83 -3.20
N ASN A 66 1.99 8.33 -4.02
CA ASN A 66 1.21 9.50 -3.63
C ASN A 66 0.37 9.24 -2.39
N LEU A 67 -0.26 8.07 -2.33
CA LEU A 67 -1.06 7.70 -1.16
C LEU A 67 -0.19 7.61 0.09
N LEU A 68 0.96 6.95 -0.04
CA LEU A 68 1.88 6.81 1.08
C LEU A 68 2.38 8.17 1.56
N ASP A 69 2.85 9.00 0.63
CA ASP A 69 3.44 10.28 1.01
C ASP A 69 2.41 11.17 1.69
N THR A 70 1.19 11.19 1.19
CA THR A 70 0.14 11.98 1.78
C THR A 70 -0.20 11.49 3.19
N PHE A 71 -0.32 10.18 3.33
CA PHE A 71 -0.69 9.60 4.61
C PHE A 71 0.41 9.78 5.65
N ILE A 72 1.67 9.60 5.24
CA ILE A 72 2.81 9.77 6.13
C ILE A 72 2.93 11.23 6.57
N ALA A 73 2.65 12.17 5.69
CA ALA A 73 2.73 13.58 6.03
C ALA A 73 1.72 13.96 7.11
N GLU A 74 0.59 13.27 7.13
CA GLU A 74 -0.49 13.57 8.08
C GLU A 74 -0.43 12.74 9.35
N ASN A 75 0.36 11.68 9.36
CA ASN A 75 0.39 10.73 10.48
C ASN A 75 1.83 10.34 10.78
N PRO A 76 2.36 10.72 11.92
CA PRO A 76 3.72 10.33 12.24
C PRO A 76 3.81 8.82 12.50
N PHE A 77 4.83 8.21 11.93
CA PHE A 77 5.07 6.78 12.10
C PHE A 77 6.52 6.54 12.47
N LEU A 78 6.75 5.46 13.20
CA LEU A 78 8.11 5.05 13.53
C LEU A 78 8.81 4.50 12.29
N PRO A 79 10.11 4.77 12.15
CA PRO A 79 10.83 4.31 10.96
C PRO A 79 10.86 2.80 10.79
N GLU A 80 10.68 2.04 11.87
CA GLU A 80 10.70 0.59 11.82
C GLU A 80 9.44 -0.02 11.24
N LEU A 81 8.36 0.74 11.13
CA LEU A 81 7.11 0.17 10.65
C LEU A 81 7.21 -0.31 9.22
N PRO A 82 6.65 -1.48 8.90
CA PRO A 82 6.65 -1.96 7.53
C PRO A 82 5.81 -1.07 6.62
N ILE A 83 6.32 -0.84 5.43
CA ILE A 83 5.60 -0.02 4.48
C ILE A 83 4.27 -0.67 4.09
N GLU A 84 4.18 -2.01 4.17
CA GLU A 84 2.95 -2.73 3.90
C GLU A 84 1.81 -2.28 4.80
N SER A 85 2.11 -2.11 6.09
CA SER A 85 1.08 -1.69 7.04
C SER A 85 0.62 -0.28 6.75
N ILE A 86 1.55 0.59 6.40
CA ILE A 86 1.22 1.98 6.13
C ILE A 86 0.42 2.07 4.83
N LEU A 87 0.83 1.33 3.81
CA LEU A 87 0.12 1.35 2.54
C LEU A 87 -1.31 0.83 2.71
N LEU A 88 -1.47 -0.25 3.44
CA LEU A 88 -2.81 -0.80 3.66
C LEU A 88 -3.70 0.22 4.36
N LYS A 89 -3.17 0.88 5.40
CA LYS A 89 -3.94 1.90 6.10
C LYS A 89 -4.30 3.07 5.18
N SER A 90 -3.37 3.48 4.33
CA SER A 90 -3.65 4.58 3.42
C SER A 90 -4.70 4.20 2.39
N LEU A 91 -4.67 2.95 1.91
CA LEU A 91 -5.68 2.48 0.97
C LEU A 91 -7.07 2.40 1.61
N ILE A 92 -7.13 1.90 2.84
CA ILE A 92 -8.39 1.82 3.56
C ILE A 92 -8.95 3.22 3.80
N THR A 93 -8.08 4.18 4.12
CA THR A 93 -8.51 5.54 4.38
C THR A 93 -8.99 6.23 3.12
N ALA A 94 -8.28 6.02 2.01
CA ALA A 94 -8.63 6.67 0.74
C ALA A 94 -9.81 5.99 0.05
N PHE A 95 -9.96 4.68 0.21
CA PHE A 95 -10.99 3.91 -0.48
C PHE A 95 -11.75 3.02 0.49
N PRO A 96 -12.46 3.63 1.44
CA PRO A 96 -13.18 2.82 2.42
C PRO A 96 -14.34 2.08 1.77
N CYS A 97 -14.62 0.89 2.29
CA CYS A 97 -15.76 0.14 1.81
C CYS A 97 -17.03 0.63 2.50
N PRO A 98 -18.17 0.56 1.81
CA PRO A 98 -19.44 0.92 2.43
C PRO A 98 -19.72 0.04 3.64
N LYS A 99 -20.29 0.64 4.66
CA LYS A 99 -20.55 -0.11 5.84
C LYS A 99 -21.68 -1.00 5.71
N THR A 100 -22.57 -0.86 4.91
CA THR A 100 -23.57 -1.62 4.92
C THR A 100 -24.00 -2.14 3.95
N GLN A 101 -24.74 -2.82 4.00
CA GLN A 101 -25.24 -3.45 3.14
C GLN A 101 -26.35 -3.92 3.52
#